data_9e95d386600959bdd88bde1638dab031
#
_entry.id   9e95d386600959bdd88bde1638dab031
#
_cell.length_a   1.000
_cell.length_b   1.000
_cell.length_c   1.000
_cell.angle_alpha   90.00
_cell.angle_beta   90.00
_cell.angle_gamma   90.00
#
_symmetry.space_group_name_H-M   'P 1'
#
loop_
_entity.id
_entity.type
_entity.pdbx_description
1 polymer ?
#
loop_
_entity_poly.entity_id
_entity_poly.type
_entity_poly.pdbx_seq_one_letter_code
_entity_poly.pdbx_strand_id
1 'polypeptide(L)'
;MNATVDILASTSLKTERLSGLYGARILGVDCRAVDDGTWDAILEVFHARHVIVFPNQTLTPDQHADFLARFGILDIHPQELSARSTLPLPGYPRVELMENRPGNYGPRASTWHTDVTFRREPPAVTSLYGVETPVGCADTIWTDLKAVFADCSPAMQQMLRGLNAVHETALSRGKAQAGSINYDPTKEVDDRKKQAVQAQYRDPVSHPVVHRHEAGYETLYVNPAFTSGIDGFTEDESKALLGYLYEKAMHPNYMYRHHWSQGDLVIWDNRCVMHFGVNDYSEHDTRILHRTTGHPFPVTPSR
;
A
#
# COMPACT_ATOMS: atom_id res chain seq x y z
N MET A 1 25.09 3.43 -14.19
CA MET A 1 23.64 3.48 -14.57
C MET A 1 23.48 2.39 -15.63
N ASN A 2 22.98 1.22 -15.25
CA ASN A 2 22.58 0.22 -16.23
C ASN A 2 21.35 0.78 -16.96
N ALA A 3 21.38 0.75 -18.30
CA ALA A 3 20.23 1.10 -19.12
C ALA A 3 19.08 0.14 -18.77
N THR A 4 18.19 0.57 -17.89
CA THR A 4 16.93 -0.12 -17.65
C THR A 4 16.18 -0.06 -18.98
N VAL A 5 15.98 -1.22 -19.62
CA VAL A 5 15.12 -1.31 -20.80
C VAL A 5 13.82 -0.60 -20.46
N ASP A 6 13.45 0.38 -21.28
CA ASP A 6 12.21 1.12 -21.05
C ASP A 6 11.03 0.21 -21.36
N ILE A 7 10.58 -0.54 -20.36
CA ILE A 7 9.46 -1.49 -20.49
C ILE A 7 8.21 -0.84 -21.09
N LEU A 8 8.02 0.47 -20.84
CA LEU A 8 6.88 1.19 -21.40
C LEU A 8 7.01 1.40 -22.92
N ALA A 9 8.22 1.36 -23.46
CA ALA A 9 8.45 1.44 -24.90
C ALA A 9 8.34 0.07 -25.60
N SER A 10 8.47 -1.05 -24.86
CA SER A 10 8.44 -2.42 -25.40
C SER A 10 7.11 -3.14 -25.19
N THR A 11 6.26 -2.65 -24.29
CA THR A 11 4.93 -3.26 -24.05
C THR A 11 3.96 -3.02 -25.19
N SER A 12 3.04 -3.97 -25.41
CA SER A 12 1.90 -3.79 -26.34
C SER A 12 0.84 -2.82 -25.85
N LEU A 13 0.90 -2.43 -24.56
CA LEU A 13 -0.05 -1.52 -23.94
C LEU A 13 0.27 -0.07 -24.27
N LYS A 14 -0.77 0.75 -24.42
CA LYS A 14 -0.61 2.20 -24.48
C LYS A 14 -0.39 2.73 -23.06
N THR A 15 0.80 3.22 -22.75
CA THR A 15 1.21 3.64 -21.42
C THR A 15 1.74 5.06 -21.36
N GLU A 16 1.61 5.69 -20.20
CA GLU A 16 2.21 6.98 -19.86
C GLU A 16 3.01 6.82 -18.56
N ARG A 17 4.18 7.47 -18.48
CA ARG A 17 4.95 7.55 -17.23
C ARG A 17 4.25 8.46 -16.23
N LEU A 18 4.16 8.05 -14.97
CA LEU A 18 3.67 8.87 -13.87
C LEU A 18 4.82 9.57 -13.11
N SER A 19 6.01 8.97 -13.13
CA SER A 19 7.25 9.59 -12.66
C SER A 19 8.45 9.07 -13.46
N GLY A 20 9.62 9.67 -13.24
CA GLY A 20 10.85 9.23 -13.90
C GLY A 20 11.30 7.83 -13.52
N LEU A 21 11.08 7.41 -12.27
CA LEU A 21 11.57 6.16 -11.71
C LEU A 21 10.53 5.04 -11.79
N TYR A 22 9.28 5.30 -11.45
CA TYR A 22 8.22 4.30 -11.34
C TYR A 22 6.84 4.91 -11.64
N GLY A 23 5.79 4.08 -11.52
CA GLY A 23 4.41 4.46 -11.83
C GLY A 23 4.13 4.50 -13.34
N ALA A 24 3.02 3.91 -13.75
CA ALA A 24 2.55 3.94 -15.13
C ALA A 24 1.03 4.11 -15.18
N ARG A 25 0.55 4.92 -16.12
CA ARG A 25 -0.85 4.94 -16.50
C ARG A 25 -1.05 4.04 -17.71
N ILE A 26 -2.01 3.13 -17.65
CA ILE A 26 -2.35 2.18 -18.71
C ILE A 26 -3.66 2.65 -19.35
N LEU A 27 -3.62 2.98 -20.61
CA LEU A 27 -4.73 3.59 -21.33
C LEU A 27 -5.47 2.58 -22.20
N GLY A 28 -6.80 2.74 -22.31
CA GLY A 28 -7.63 1.97 -23.25
C GLY A 28 -7.90 0.52 -22.85
N VAL A 29 -7.53 0.12 -21.62
CA VAL A 29 -7.85 -1.18 -21.06
C VAL A 29 -9.15 -1.08 -20.25
N ASP A 30 -10.10 -1.97 -20.56
CA ASP A 30 -11.29 -2.21 -19.74
C ASP A 30 -11.00 -3.34 -18.75
N CYS A 31 -10.88 -3.01 -17.47
CA CYS A 31 -10.56 -3.99 -16.42
C CYS A 31 -11.63 -5.08 -16.24
N ARG A 32 -12.82 -4.96 -16.86
CA ARG A 32 -13.87 -5.98 -16.84
C ARG A 32 -13.66 -7.11 -17.85
N ALA A 33 -12.79 -6.89 -18.86
CA ALA A 33 -12.66 -7.80 -20.00
C ALA A 33 -11.20 -7.87 -20.50
N VAL A 34 -10.30 -8.26 -19.59
CA VAL A 34 -8.85 -8.39 -19.89
C VAL A 34 -8.55 -9.83 -20.30
N ASP A 35 -8.08 -10.03 -21.54
CA ASP A 35 -7.57 -11.31 -22.02
C ASP A 35 -6.16 -11.64 -21.43
N ASP A 36 -5.69 -12.87 -21.63
CA ASP A 36 -4.44 -13.35 -21.03
C ASP A 36 -3.21 -12.62 -21.59
N GLY A 37 -3.17 -12.28 -22.88
CA GLY A 37 -2.06 -11.55 -23.46
C GLY A 37 -1.95 -10.12 -22.94
N THR A 38 -3.09 -9.45 -22.80
CA THR A 38 -3.17 -8.12 -22.16
C THR A 38 -2.79 -8.21 -20.68
N TRP A 39 -3.20 -9.28 -19.99
CA TRP A 39 -2.85 -9.51 -18.59
C TRP A 39 -1.35 -9.67 -18.38
N ASP A 40 -0.67 -10.48 -19.20
CA ASP A 40 0.78 -10.67 -19.11
C ASP A 40 1.51 -9.34 -19.28
N ALA A 41 1.08 -8.51 -20.23
CA ALA A 41 1.65 -7.17 -20.41
C ALA A 41 1.37 -6.24 -19.22
N ILE A 42 0.20 -6.34 -18.57
CA ILE A 42 -0.10 -5.60 -17.34
C ILE A 42 0.85 -6.02 -16.21
N LEU A 43 1.09 -7.32 -16.02
CA LEU A 43 2.01 -7.82 -15.00
C LEU A 43 3.44 -7.36 -15.23
N GLU A 44 3.93 -7.36 -16.47
CA GLU A 44 5.25 -6.83 -16.80
C GLU A 44 5.38 -5.36 -16.41
N VAL A 45 4.38 -4.54 -16.76
CA VAL A 45 4.36 -3.12 -16.38
C VAL A 45 4.27 -2.97 -14.86
N PHE A 46 3.43 -3.76 -14.18
CA PHE A 46 3.27 -3.71 -12.72
C PHE A 46 4.58 -4.02 -11.99
N HIS A 47 5.28 -5.11 -12.36
CA HIS A 47 6.56 -5.48 -11.76
C HIS A 47 7.68 -4.48 -12.05
N ALA A 48 7.62 -3.80 -13.20
CA ALA A 48 8.60 -2.79 -13.54
C ALA A 48 8.33 -1.42 -12.90
N ARG A 49 7.05 -1.09 -12.66
CA ARG A 49 6.62 0.26 -12.29
C ARG A 49 5.95 0.37 -10.91
N HIS A 50 5.60 -0.71 -10.25
CA HIS A 50 5.11 -0.87 -8.87
C HIS A 50 3.78 -0.15 -8.54
N VAL A 51 3.42 0.89 -9.25
CA VAL A 51 2.13 1.59 -9.18
C VAL A 51 1.58 1.73 -10.58
N ILE A 52 0.38 1.20 -10.82
CA ILE A 52 -0.31 1.32 -12.11
C ILE A 52 -1.67 1.96 -11.94
N VAL A 53 -2.05 2.78 -12.90
CA VAL A 53 -3.32 3.51 -12.92
C VAL A 53 -4.08 3.17 -14.19
N PHE A 54 -5.31 2.70 -14.04
CA PHE A 54 -6.27 2.54 -15.13
C PHE A 54 -7.31 3.65 -15.01
N PRO A 55 -7.28 4.69 -15.86
CA PRO A 55 -8.23 5.79 -15.79
C PRO A 55 -9.57 5.42 -16.39
N ASN A 56 -10.61 6.19 -16.03
CA ASN A 56 -11.96 6.12 -16.62
C ASN A 56 -12.61 4.73 -16.56
N GLN A 57 -12.40 3.99 -15.51
CA GLN A 57 -13.06 2.69 -15.32
C GLN A 57 -14.48 2.88 -14.79
N THR A 58 -15.37 1.94 -15.16
CA THR A 58 -16.72 1.84 -14.59
C THR A 58 -16.90 0.43 -14.06
N LEU A 59 -16.61 0.25 -12.76
CA LEU A 59 -16.57 -1.05 -12.11
C LEU A 59 -17.63 -1.16 -11.02
N THR A 60 -18.32 -2.29 -10.98
CA THR A 60 -19.03 -2.71 -9.76
C THR A 60 -18.00 -3.16 -8.71
N PRO A 61 -18.38 -3.24 -7.41
CA PRO A 61 -17.48 -3.74 -6.38
C PRO A 61 -16.94 -5.16 -6.68
N ASP A 62 -17.78 -6.06 -7.22
CA ASP A 62 -17.34 -7.41 -7.62
C ASP A 62 -16.35 -7.36 -8.78
N GLN A 63 -16.60 -6.55 -9.81
CA GLN A 63 -15.68 -6.41 -10.94
C GLN A 63 -14.33 -5.85 -10.51
N HIS A 64 -14.31 -4.90 -9.57
CA HIS A 64 -13.07 -4.40 -8.96
C HIS A 64 -12.33 -5.53 -8.22
N ALA A 65 -13.04 -6.28 -7.38
CA ALA A 65 -12.45 -7.40 -6.65
C ALA A 65 -11.98 -8.52 -7.59
N ASP A 66 -12.77 -8.88 -8.61
CA ASP A 66 -12.40 -9.92 -9.57
C ASP A 66 -11.17 -9.55 -10.39
N PHE A 67 -11.02 -8.26 -10.76
CA PHE A 67 -9.80 -7.81 -11.43
C PHE A 67 -8.58 -7.93 -10.53
N LEU A 68 -8.67 -7.51 -9.25
CA LEU A 68 -7.54 -7.64 -8.32
C LEU A 68 -7.23 -9.11 -7.96
N ALA A 69 -8.23 -9.99 -7.97
CA ALA A 69 -8.03 -11.44 -7.73
C ALA A 69 -7.07 -12.10 -8.74
N ARG A 70 -6.80 -11.46 -9.87
CA ARG A 70 -5.78 -11.93 -10.84
C ARG A 70 -4.35 -11.71 -10.32
N PHE A 71 -4.13 -10.79 -9.37
CA PHE A 71 -2.82 -10.56 -8.74
C PHE A 71 -2.55 -11.49 -7.56
N GLY A 72 -3.58 -12.14 -6.99
CA GLY A 72 -3.42 -13.00 -5.82
C GLY A 72 -4.73 -13.33 -5.12
N ILE A 73 -4.60 -13.99 -3.97
CA ILE A 73 -5.77 -14.36 -3.14
C ILE A 73 -6.20 -13.13 -2.35
N LEU A 74 -7.45 -12.71 -2.54
CA LEU A 74 -7.98 -11.52 -1.87
C LEU A 74 -8.23 -11.75 -0.37
N ASP A 75 -7.95 -10.72 0.42
CA ASP A 75 -8.41 -10.63 1.80
C ASP A 75 -9.94 -10.61 1.85
N ILE A 76 -10.49 -11.39 2.77
CA ILE A 76 -11.91 -11.30 3.15
C ILE A 76 -11.96 -10.56 4.48
N HIS A 77 -12.70 -9.45 4.51
CA HIS A 77 -12.83 -8.63 5.71
C HIS A 77 -14.10 -9.03 6.48
N PRO A 78 -13.99 -9.77 7.59
CA PRO A 78 -15.16 -10.09 8.40
C PRO A 78 -15.72 -8.81 9.01
N GLN A 79 -17.02 -8.59 8.86
CA GLN A 79 -17.74 -7.41 9.40
C GLN A 79 -17.53 -7.22 10.90
N GLU A 80 -17.24 -8.31 11.62
CA GLU A 80 -17.14 -8.36 13.08
C GLU A 80 -15.78 -7.85 13.63
N LEU A 81 -14.73 -7.78 12.80
CA LEU A 81 -13.38 -7.46 13.24
C LEU A 81 -12.92 -6.04 12.87
N SER A 82 -13.81 -5.16 12.48
CA SER A 82 -13.46 -3.81 12.05
C SER A 82 -13.14 -2.88 13.24
N ALA A 83 -12.01 -3.12 13.91
CA ALA A 83 -11.29 -2.04 14.60
C ALA A 83 -10.48 -1.20 13.60
N ARG A 84 -10.72 -1.41 12.30
CA ARG A 84 -10.08 -0.69 11.20
C ARG A 84 -10.84 0.59 10.87
N SER A 85 -10.11 1.52 10.30
CA SER A 85 -10.63 2.74 9.71
C SER A 85 -11.55 2.52 8.50
N THR A 86 -11.60 1.30 7.99
CA THR A 86 -12.38 0.91 6.84
C THR A 86 -13.31 -0.24 7.22
N LEU A 87 -14.56 -0.16 6.76
CA LEU A 87 -15.56 -1.20 6.94
C LEU A 87 -15.70 -1.99 5.63
N PRO A 88 -16.00 -3.31 5.69
CA PRO A 88 -16.43 -4.02 4.49
C PRO A 88 -17.61 -3.29 3.88
N LEU A 89 -17.60 -3.14 2.56
CA LEU A 89 -18.74 -2.60 1.84
C LEU A 89 -19.94 -3.55 2.02
N PRO A 90 -21.11 -3.07 2.48
CA PRO A 90 -22.26 -3.94 2.71
C PRO A 90 -22.60 -4.81 1.47
N GLY A 91 -22.63 -6.12 1.65
CA GLY A 91 -22.87 -7.10 0.58
C GLY A 91 -21.61 -7.52 -0.21
N TYR A 92 -20.44 -6.89 0.04
CA TYR A 92 -19.20 -7.15 -0.71
C TYR A 92 -18.01 -7.40 0.23
N PRO A 93 -17.86 -8.60 0.79
CA PRO A 93 -16.86 -8.86 1.83
C PRO A 93 -15.40 -8.78 1.34
N ARG A 94 -15.16 -8.76 0.04
CA ARG A 94 -13.84 -8.58 -0.59
C ARG A 94 -13.46 -7.12 -0.82
N VAL A 95 -14.37 -6.18 -0.51
CA VAL A 95 -14.19 -4.74 -0.76
C VAL A 95 -14.39 -3.97 0.53
N GLU A 96 -13.45 -3.10 0.85
CA GLU A 96 -13.55 -2.15 1.95
C GLU A 96 -14.05 -0.80 1.44
N LEU A 97 -14.92 -0.16 2.19
CA LEU A 97 -15.39 1.20 1.95
C LEU A 97 -14.51 2.20 2.71
N MET A 98 -13.88 3.10 1.99
CA MET A 98 -13.20 4.27 2.55
C MET A 98 -14.03 5.50 2.23
N GLU A 99 -14.73 6.02 3.22
CA GLU A 99 -15.73 7.07 3.01
C GLU A 99 -15.48 8.27 3.92
N ASN A 100 -15.45 9.45 3.31
CA ASN A 100 -15.60 10.73 3.96
C ASN A 100 -16.77 11.45 3.30
N ARG A 101 -17.76 11.86 4.09
CA ARG A 101 -18.91 12.65 3.67
C ARG A 101 -19.19 13.77 4.67
N PRO A 102 -19.88 14.83 4.29
CA PRO A 102 -20.37 15.82 5.24
C PRO A 102 -21.07 15.16 6.43
N GLY A 103 -20.59 15.44 7.65
CA GLY A 103 -21.11 14.86 8.88
C GLY A 103 -20.64 13.44 9.21
N ASN A 104 -19.85 12.78 8.35
CA ASN A 104 -19.22 11.49 8.64
C ASN A 104 -17.75 11.51 8.22
N TYR A 105 -16.90 11.94 9.14
CA TYR A 105 -15.46 11.97 8.96
C TYR A 105 -14.88 10.59 9.27
N GLY A 106 -14.47 9.87 8.23
CA GLY A 106 -13.70 8.64 8.37
C GLY A 106 -12.26 8.93 8.84
N PRO A 107 -11.56 7.94 9.38
CA PRO A 107 -10.16 8.06 9.75
C PRO A 107 -9.30 8.27 8.51
N ARG A 108 -8.29 9.10 8.65
CA ARG A 108 -7.40 9.55 7.58
C ARG A 108 -6.04 8.89 7.73
N ALA A 109 -5.59 8.17 6.70
CA ALA A 109 -4.26 7.58 6.65
C ALA A 109 -3.22 8.66 6.32
N SER A 110 -2.90 9.52 7.31
CA SER A 110 -1.95 10.63 7.20
C SER A 110 -0.57 10.32 7.76
N THR A 111 -0.19 9.06 7.73
CA THR A 111 1.17 8.62 8.09
C THR A 111 1.70 7.76 6.97
N TRP A 112 2.97 7.94 6.62
CA TRP A 112 3.65 7.08 5.66
C TRP A 112 3.62 5.63 6.11
N HIS A 113 3.08 4.75 5.28
CA HIS A 113 2.93 3.34 5.59
C HIS A 113 2.97 2.44 4.34
N THR A 114 3.31 1.21 4.58
CA THR A 114 2.98 0.06 3.75
C THR A 114 1.87 -0.70 4.45
N ASP A 115 0.90 -1.19 3.72
CA ASP A 115 -0.31 -1.78 4.30
C ASP A 115 0.00 -2.94 5.25
N VAL A 116 -0.51 -2.82 6.48
CA VAL A 116 -0.61 -3.86 7.52
C VAL A 116 0.63 -4.74 7.72
N THR A 117 1.82 -4.15 7.63
CA THR A 117 3.10 -4.88 7.80
C THR A 117 3.30 -5.48 9.19
N PHE A 118 2.42 -5.21 10.13
CA PHE A 118 2.36 -5.87 11.43
C PHE A 118 1.77 -7.30 11.38
N ARG A 119 1.35 -7.78 10.22
CA ARG A 119 0.95 -9.18 10.00
C ARG A 119 2.16 -10.03 9.65
N ARG A 120 2.10 -11.34 9.98
CA ARG A 120 3.10 -12.32 9.52
C ARG A 120 3.14 -12.44 8.00
N GLU A 121 1.97 -12.37 7.39
CA GLU A 121 1.75 -12.40 5.93
C GLU A 121 1.01 -11.12 5.54
N PRO A 122 1.73 -10.02 5.25
CA PRO A 122 1.12 -8.79 4.77
C PRO A 122 0.62 -8.95 3.32
N PRO A 123 -0.40 -8.19 2.89
CA PRO A 123 -0.83 -8.21 1.51
C PRO A 123 0.28 -7.70 0.58
N ALA A 124 0.48 -8.39 -0.53
CA ALA A 124 1.44 -7.97 -1.56
C ALA A 124 0.89 -6.86 -2.44
N VAL A 125 -0.41 -6.88 -2.71
CA VAL A 125 -1.05 -5.93 -3.62
C VAL A 125 -2.24 -5.26 -2.95
N THR A 126 -2.40 -3.98 -3.21
CA THR A 126 -3.59 -3.21 -2.84
C THR A 126 -4.08 -2.42 -4.05
N SER A 127 -5.38 -2.27 -4.14
CA SER A 127 -6.02 -1.36 -5.09
C SER A 127 -6.98 -0.41 -4.40
N LEU A 128 -7.10 0.79 -4.98
CA LEU A 128 -8.14 1.77 -4.68
C LEU A 128 -8.87 2.13 -5.98
N TYR A 129 -10.19 2.14 -5.91
CA TYR A 129 -11.06 2.58 -6.99
C TYR A 129 -11.80 3.85 -6.58
N GLY A 130 -11.68 4.91 -7.38
CA GLY A 130 -12.29 6.22 -7.14
C GLY A 130 -13.77 6.22 -7.51
N VAL A 131 -14.66 6.03 -6.53
CA VAL A 131 -16.11 6.08 -6.73
C VAL A 131 -16.61 7.53 -6.79
N GLU A 132 -16.18 8.35 -5.84
CA GLU A 132 -16.43 9.79 -5.80
C GLU A 132 -15.20 10.47 -5.21
N THR A 133 -14.63 11.43 -5.92
CA THR A 133 -13.37 12.06 -5.53
C THR A 133 -13.49 13.57 -5.62
N PRO A 134 -13.05 14.32 -4.58
CA PRO A 134 -13.05 15.77 -4.63
C PRO A 134 -11.99 16.26 -5.62
N VAL A 135 -12.25 17.38 -6.27
CA VAL A 135 -11.33 17.95 -7.26
C VAL A 135 -10.21 18.72 -6.58
N GLY A 136 -8.96 18.40 -6.90
CA GLY A 136 -7.78 19.18 -6.51
C GLY A 136 -7.31 18.96 -5.08
N CYS A 137 -7.84 17.97 -4.37
CA CYS A 137 -7.42 17.61 -3.01
C CYS A 137 -7.59 16.10 -2.75
N ALA A 138 -7.27 15.65 -1.54
CA ALA A 138 -7.38 14.25 -1.09
C ALA A 138 -6.53 13.26 -1.91
N ASP A 139 -5.40 13.72 -2.40
CA ASP A 139 -4.46 12.94 -3.19
C ASP A 139 -3.84 11.78 -2.41
N THR A 140 -3.19 10.88 -3.12
CA THR A 140 -2.34 9.85 -2.53
C THR A 140 -0.93 9.98 -3.08
N ILE A 141 0.07 9.90 -2.19
CA ILE A 141 1.48 9.95 -2.56
C ILE A 141 2.08 8.57 -2.30
N TRP A 142 2.86 8.06 -3.25
CA TRP A 142 3.70 6.88 -3.08
C TRP A 142 5.17 7.26 -3.12
N THR A 143 6.04 6.43 -2.56
CA THR A 143 7.49 6.50 -2.70
C THR A 143 8.05 5.13 -3.07
N ASP A 144 9.02 5.10 -3.98
CA ASP A 144 9.63 3.87 -4.52
C ASP A 144 10.76 3.39 -3.61
N LEU A 145 10.47 2.39 -2.79
CA LEU A 145 11.44 1.79 -1.85
C LEU A 145 12.51 0.95 -2.56
N LYS A 146 12.25 0.48 -3.79
CA LYS A 146 13.27 -0.18 -4.63
C LYS A 146 14.33 0.82 -5.07
N ALA A 147 13.91 1.99 -5.59
CA ALA A 147 14.83 3.04 -6.00
C ALA A 147 15.62 3.60 -4.81
N VAL A 148 14.95 3.79 -3.66
CA VAL A 148 15.60 4.22 -2.42
C VAL A 148 16.69 3.25 -1.99
N PHE A 149 16.42 1.93 -2.02
CA PHE A 149 17.43 0.91 -1.70
C PHE A 149 18.58 0.89 -2.71
N ALA A 150 18.27 0.93 -4.00
CA ALA A 150 19.27 0.92 -5.06
C ALA A 150 20.23 2.11 -4.99
N ASP A 151 19.76 3.26 -4.48
CA ASP A 151 20.55 4.49 -4.30
C ASP A 151 21.28 4.56 -2.94
N CYS A 152 21.19 3.52 -2.11
CA CYS A 152 22.06 3.38 -0.95
C CYS A 152 23.47 2.96 -1.39
N SER A 153 24.49 3.38 -0.61
CA SER A 153 25.87 2.92 -0.87
C SER A 153 25.98 1.41 -0.76
N PRO A 154 26.95 0.77 -1.45
CA PRO A 154 27.14 -0.69 -1.35
C PRO A 154 27.31 -1.19 0.08
N ALA A 155 28.02 -0.43 0.93
CA ALA A 155 28.19 -0.76 2.35
C ALA A 155 26.87 -0.72 3.12
N MET A 156 26.04 0.30 2.88
CA MET A 156 24.69 0.40 3.47
C MET A 156 23.81 -0.75 2.99
N GLN A 157 23.77 -1.04 1.70
CA GLN A 157 22.99 -2.16 1.16
C GLN A 157 23.41 -3.49 1.78
N GLN A 158 24.73 -3.73 1.93
CA GLN A 158 25.24 -4.95 2.55
C GLN A 158 24.79 -5.05 4.02
N MET A 159 24.88 -3.97 4.79
CA MET A 159 24.43 -3.93 6.18
C MET A 159 22.92 -4.22 6.27
N LEU A 160 22.10 -3.53 5.47
CA LEU A 160 20.64 -3.65 5.53
C LEU A 160 20.13 -5.05 5.19
N ARG A 161 20.80 -5.79 4.27
CA ARG A 161 20.43 -7.18 3.93
C ARG A 161 20.54 -8.17 5.08
N GLY A 162 21.34 -7.85 6.09
CA GLY A 162 21.52 -8.69 7.27
C GLY A 162 20.57 -8.35 8.43
N LEU A 163 19.71 -7.35 8.28
CA LEU A 163 18.86 -6.85 9.35
C LEU A 163 17.41 -7.28 9.21
N ASN A 164 16.75 -7.49 10.33
CA ASN A 164 15.31 -7.60 10.43
C ASN A 164 14.73 -6.40 11.18
N ALA A 165 13.55 -5.98 10.81
CA ALA A 165 12.81 -4.90 11.45
C ALA A 165 11.60 -5.47 12.20
N VAL A 166 11.32 -4.91 13.36
CA VAL A 166 10.17 -5.23 14.20
C VAL A 166 8.99 -4.39 13.75
N HIS A 167 7.89 -5.05 13.41
CA HIS A 167 6.64 -4.39 13.00
C HIS A 167 5.52 -4.70 13.98
N GLU A 168 4.79 -3.67 14.39
CA GLU A 168 3.72 -3.78 15.36
C GLU A 168 2.68 -2.66 15.20
N THR A 169 1.51 -2.87 15.79
CA THR A 169 0.46 -1.83 15.81
C THR A 169 0.72 -0.82 16.93
N ALA A 170 0.14 0.37 16.85
CA ALA A 170 0.16 1.35 17.95
C ALA A 170 -0.54 0.78 19.21
N LEU A 171 -1.48 -0.15 19.06
CA LEU A 171 -2.17 -0.83 20.16
C LEU A 171 -1.24 -1.82 20.88
N SER A 172 -0.41 -2.57 20.16
CA SER A 172 0.56 -3.50 20.75
C SER A 172 1.64 -2.77 21.55
N ARG A 173 2.00 -1.53 21.14
CA ARG A 173 2.93 -0.67 21.90
C ARG A 173 2.36 -0.07 23.18
N GLY A 174 1.09 -0.28 23.51
CA GLY A 174 0.41 0.41 24.60
C GLY A 174 0.29 1.93 24.40
N LYS A 175 0.60 2.42 23.19
CA LYS A 175 0.62 3.83 22.80
C LYS A 175 -0.61 4.18 21.95
N ALA A 176 -1.79 3.70 22.33
CA ALA A 176 -3.04 4.18 21.72
C ALA A 176 -3.22 5.66 22.06
N GLN A 177 -2.58 6.55 21.32
CA GLN A 177 -2.67 7.99 21.48
C GLN A 177 -3.30 8.65 20.27
N ALA A 178 -3.92 9.82 20.49
CA ALA A 178 -4.37 10.72 19.45
C ALA A 178 -3.25 10.93 18.42
N GLY A 179 -3.49 10.54 17.17
CA GLY A 179 -2.49 10.60 16.08
C GLY A 179 -2.13 9.25 15.46
N SER A 180 -2.57 8.11 16.02
CA SER A 180 -2.43 6.83 15.32
C SER A 180 -3.38 6.79 14.11
N ILE A 181 -2.97 6.11 13.04
CA ILE A 181 -3.73 5.97 11.77
C ILE A 181 -5.19 5.52 11.98
N ASN A 182 -5.49 4.91 13.13
CA ASN A 182 -6.76 4.27 13.45
C ASN A 182 -7.45 4.86 14.66
N TYR A 183 -7.03 6.03 15.16
CA TYR A 183 -7.64 6.64 16.32
C TYR A 183 -8.66 7.71 15.91
N ASP A 184 -9.94 7.41 16.09
CA ASP A 184 -11.03 8.38 16.06
C ASP A 184 -11.53 8.59 17.50
N PRO A 185 -11.27 9.75 18.13
CA PRO A 185 -11.69 10.02 19.49
C PRO A 185 -13.20 10.12 19.66
N THR A 186 -13.95 10.25 18.56
CA THR A 186 -15.41 10.40 18.56
C THR A 186 -16.15 9.07 18.46
N LYS A 187 -15.46 7.98 18.06
CA LYS A 187 -16.02 6.64 17.97
C LYS A 187 -15.69 5.86 19.24
N GLU A 188 -16.67 5.61 20.08
CA GLU A 188 -16.60 4.56 21.11
C GLU A 188 -16.39 3.22 20.39
N VAL A 189 -15.17 2.78 20.33
CA VAL A 189 -14.88 1.41 19.86
C VAL A 189 -15.27 0.48 21.01
N ASP A 190 -16.20 -0.43 20.74
CA ASP A 190 -16.59 -1.49 21.66
C ASP A 190 -15.34 -2.18 22.23
N ASP A 191 -15.21 -2.18 23.56
CA ASP A 191 -14.04 -2.75 24.26
C ASP A 191 -13.79 -4.22 23.91
N ARG A 192 -14.84 -4.97 23.56
CA ARG A 192 -14.72 -6.35 23.05
C ARG A 192 -14.00 -6.41 21.71
N LYS A 193 -14.27 -5.45 20.80
CA LYS A 193 -13.59 -5.35 19.51
C LYS A 193 -12.13 -4.92 19.68
N LYS A 194 -11.84 -3.99 20.60
CA LYS A 194 -10.46 -3.62 20.97
C LYS A 194 -9.69 -4.84 21.48
N GLN A 195 -10.30 -5.64 22.38
CA GLN A 195 -9.69 -6.83 22.94
C GLN A 195 -9.43 -7.90 21.87
N ALA A 196 -10.36 -8.13 20.95
CA ALA A 196 -10.19 -9.11 19.87
C ALA A 196 -9.05 -8.72 18.91
N VAL A 197 -8.96 -7.43 18.55
CA VAL A 197 -7.86 -6.90 17.72
C VAL A 197 -6.54 -6.93 18.48
N GLN A 198 -6.53 -6.58 19.76
CA GLN A 198 -5.34 -6.68 20.61
C GLN A 198 -4.87 -8.14 20.74
N ALA A 199 -5.79 -9.10 20.87
CA ALA A 199 -5.44 -10.50 20.92
C ALA A 199 -4.86 -11.02 19.60
N GLN A 200 -5.39 -10.57 18.46
CA GLN A 200 -4.94 -11.00 17.14
C GLN A 200 -3.57 -10.40 16.73
N TYR A 201 -3.28 -9.17 17.16
CA TYR A 201 -2.07 -8.42 16.76
C TYR A 201 -1.23 -8.00 17.97
N ARG A 202 -1.26 -8.81 19.01
CA ARG A 202 -0.59 -8.52 20.29
C ARG A 202 0.92 -8.61 20.17
N ASP A 203 1.40 -9.60 19.41
CA ASP A 203 2.81 -9.88 19.32
C ASP A 203 3.42 -9.15 18.10
N PRO A 204 4.53 -8.44 18.29
CA PRO A 204 5.29 -7.90 17.18
C PRO A 204 5.71 -9.00 16.21
N VAL A 205 5.85 -8.63 14.94
CA VAL A 205 6.38 -9.53 13.91
C VAL A 205 7.70 -8.97 13.38
N SER A 206 8.60 -9.86 12.97
CA SER A 206 9.87 -9.50 12.38
C SER A 206 9.83 -9.76 10.88
N HIS A 207 10.25 -8.74 10.10
CA HIS A 207 10.41 -8.85 8.65
C HIS A 207 11.82 -8.43 8.25
N PRO A 208 12.41 -9.02 7.18
CA PRO A 208 13.67 -8.51 6.64
C PRO A 208 13.55 -7.02 6.27
N VAL A 209 14.57 -6.22 6.63
CA VAL A 209 14.67 -4.80 6.21
C VAL A 209 14.75 -4.69 4.69
N VAL A 210 15.37 -5.68 4.05
CA VAL A 210 15.45 -5.80 2.58
C VAL A 210 14.63 -6.99 2.12
N HIS A 211 13.52 -6.71 1.45
CA HIS A 211 12.68 -7.74 0.83
C HIS A 211 13.23 -8.11 -0.55
N ARG A 212 13.32 -9.41 -0.84
CA ARG A 212 13.63 -9.93 -2.18
C ARG A 212 12.35 -10.25 -2.91
N HIS A 213 12.10 -9.47 -3.94
CA HIS A 213 10.91 -9.63 -4.77
C HIS A 213 11.09 -10.78 -5.75
N GLU A 214 10.01 -11.54 -6.07
CA GLU A 214 10.03 -12.65 -7.03
C GLU A 214 10.43 -12.21 -8.44
N ALA A 215 10.25 -10.95 -8.82
CA ALA A 215 10.73 -10.39 -10.08
C ALA A 215 12.25 -10.11 -10.10
N GLY A 216 13.01 -10.57 -9.07
CA GLY A 216 14.46 -10.59 -9.07
C GLY A 216 15.16 -9.32 -8.59
N TYR A 217 14.46 -8.40 -7.93
CA TYR A 217 15.06 -7.20 -7.35
C TYR A 217 14.85 -7.11 -5.83
N GLU A 218 15.52 -6.16 -5.19
CA GLU A 218 15.45 -5.92 -3.76
C GLU A 218 14.82 -4.56 -3.46
N THR A 219 14.06 -4.49 -2.37
CA THR A 219 13.39 -3.27 -1.90
C THR A 219 13.59 -3.09 -0.40
N LEU A 220 13.51 -1.86 0.10
CA LEU A 220 13.34 -1.64 1.53
C LEU A 220 11.94 -2.06 1.98
N TYR A 221 11.86 -2.64 3.18
CA TYR A 221 10.59 -3.05 3.76
C TYR A 221 10.47 -2.54 5.20
N VAL A 222 10.47 -1.22 5.34
CA VAL A 222 10.30 -0.49 6.60
C VAL A 222 9.39 0.70 6.37
N ASN A 223 8.60 1.09 7.38
CA ASN A 223 7.72 2.25 7.29
C ASN A 223 7.47 2.91 8.65
N PRO A 224 7.22 4.24 8.71
CA PRO A 224 7.02 4.97 9.96
C PRO A 224 5.82 4.51 10.78
N ALA A 225 4.77 3.99 10.13
CA ALA A 225 3.54 3.64 10.81
C ALA A 225 3.66 2.40 11.70
N PHE A 226 4.35 1.37 11.20
CA PHE A 226 4.35 0.05 11.83
C PHE A 226 5.72 -0.44 12.27
N THR A 227 6.82 0.05 11.69
CA THR A 227 8.16 -0.35 12.10
C THR A 227 8.54 0.35 13.41
N SER A 228 8.80 -0.43 14.46
CA SER A 228 9.13 0.07 15.79
C SER A 228 10.61 0.03 16.13
N GLY A 229 11.38 -0.83 15.44
CA GLY A 229 12.81 -0.97 15.70
C GLY A 229 13.48 -1.96 14.75
N ILE A 230 14.76 -2.17 14.97
CA ILE A 230 15.60 -3.16 14.28
C ILE A 230 15.95 -4.24 15.29
N ASP A 231 15.81 -5.51 14.92
CA ASP A 231 16.14 -6.64 15.80
C ASP A 231 17.60 -6.58 16.27
N GLY A 232 17.80 -6.65 17.59
CA GLY A 232 19.11 -6.62 18.20
C GLY A 232 19.76 -5.24 18.34
N PHE A 233 19.13 -4.16 17.84
CA PHE A 233 19.57 -2.79 18.02
C PHE A 233 18.97 -2.17 19.29
N THR A 234 19.67 -1.23 19.89
CA THR A 234 19.10 -0.34 20.90
C THR A 234 18.04 0.59 20.27
N GLU A 235 17.22 1.23 21.12
CA GLU A 235 16.22 2.19 20.65
C GLU A 235 16.87 3.35 19.89
N ASP A 236 17.98 3.88 20.38
CA ASP A 236 18.69 5.01 19.75
C ASP A 236 19.31 4.61 18.40
N GLU A 237 19.91 3.42 18.30
CA GLU A 237 20.46 2.89 17.04
C GLU A 237 19.35 2.65 16.01
N SER A 238 18.25 2.04 16.44
CA SER A 238 17.07 1.82 15.59
C SER A 238 16.51 3.15 15.07
N LYS A 239 16.35 4.13 15.95
CA LYS A 239 15.86 5.46 15.61
C LYS A 239 16.78 6.18 14.62
N ALA A 240 18.09 6.09 14.80
CA ALA A 240 19.06 6.73 13.91
C ALA A 240 19.00 6.10 12.50
N LEU A 241 19.04 4.76 12.40
CA LEU A 241 19.00 4.06 11.11
C LEU A 241 17.66 4.25 10.39
N LEU A 242 16.55 4.02 11.09
CA LEU A 242 15.20 4.18 10.50
C LEU A 242 14.94 5.62 10.11
N GLY A 243 15.38 6.60 10.94
CA GLY A 243 15.27 8.02 10.61
C GLY A 243 15.97 8.38 9.31
N TYR A 244 17.19 7.91 9.11
CA TYR A 244 17.93 8.08 7.85
C TYR A 244 17.19 7.46 6.65
N LEU A 245 16.68 6.23 6.80
CA LEU A 245 15.96 5.54 5.72
C LEU A 245 14.65 6.26 5.36
N TYR A 246 13.92 6.76 6.37
CA TYR A 246 12.67 7.48 6.15
C TYR A 246 12.91 8.85 5.50
N GLU A 247 13.90 9.60 5.95
CA GLU A 247 14.28 10.88 5.33
C GLU A 247 14.64 10.69 3.86
N LYS A 248 15.47 9.66 3.57
CA LYS A 248 15.82 9.31 2.20
C LYS A 248 14.59 8.92 1.37
N ALA A 249 13.72 8.05 1.89
CA ALA A 249 12.53 7.58 1.19
C ALA A 249 11.51 8.70 0.94
N MET A 250 11.44 9.69 1.83
CA MET A 250 10.57 10.87 1.67
C MET A 250 11.17 11.98 0.80
N HIS A 251 12.31 11.75 0.15
CA HIS A 251 12.85 12.72 -0.78
C HIS A 251 12.01 12.77 -2.08
N PRO A 252 11.68 13.97 -2.60
CA PRO A 252 10.79 14.14 -3.76
C PRO A 252 11.19 13.35 -5.02
N ASN A 253 12.48 13.03 -5.20
CA ASN A 253 12.96 12.25 -6.35
C ASN A 253 12.36 10.83 -6.43
N TYR A 254 11.91 10.28 -5.30
CA TYR A 254 11.33 8.93 -5.22
C TYR A 254 9.81 8.96 -5.16
N MET A 255 9.17 10.13 -5.24
CA MET A 255 7.74 10.28 -5.03
C MET A 255 6.95 10.38 -6.33
N TYR A 256 5.74 9.86 -6.28
CA TYR A 256 4.66 10.11 -7.22
C TYR A 256 3.41 10.52 -6.45
N ARG A 257 2.80 11.65 -6.82
CA ARG A 257 1.54 12.15 -6.27
C ARG A 257 0.43 11.96 -7.29
N HIS A 258 -0.60 11.19 -6.92
CA HIS A 258 -1.77 10.92 -7.73
C HIS A 258 -2.90 11.88 -7.36
N HIS A 259 -3.33 12.63 -8.35
CA HIS A 259 -4.55 13.45 -8.30
C HIS A 259 -5.71 12.56 -8.75
N TRP A 260 -6.60 12.26 -7.83
CA TRP A 260 -7.72 11.37 -8.07
C TRP A 260 -8.74 11.95 -9.05
N SER A 261 -9.19 11.13 -9.99
CA SER A 261 -10.39 11.34 -10.79
C SER A 261 -11.37 10.21 -10.55
N GLN A 262 -12.67 10.51 -10.64
CA GLN A 262 -13.69 9.46 -10.58
C GLN A 262 -13.44 8.42 -11.68
N GLY A 263 -13.50 7.13 -11.32
CA GLY A 263 -13.23 6.02 -12.22
C GLY A 263 -11.74 5.66 -12.33
N ASP A 264 -10.83 6.31 -11.60
CA ASP A 264 -9.45 5.85 -11.51
C ASP A 264 -9.38 4.56 -10.69
N LEU A 265 -8.78 3.50 -11.25
CA LEU A 265 -8.36 2.32 -10.53
C LEU A 265 -6.83 2.37 -10.38
N VAL A 266 -6.35 2.49 -9.16
CA VAL A 266 -4.92 2.50 -8.83
C VAL A 266 -4.56 1.23 -8.11
N ILE A 267 -3.51 0.56 -8.56
CA ILE A 267 -3.00 -0.70 -7.99
C ILE A 267 -1.52 -0.52 -7.69
N TRP A 268 -1.08 -0.98 -6.51
CA TRP A 268 0.32 -0.90 -6.12
C TRP A 268 0.83 -2.16 -5.44
N ASP A 269 2.14 -2.36 -5.55
CA ASP A 269 2.86 -3.42 -4.87
C ASP A 269 3.35 -2.95 -3.49
N ASN A 270 2.73 -3.46 -2.44
CA ASN A 270 3.08 -3.12 -1.05
C ASN A 270 4.51 -3.54 -0.66
N ARG A 271 5.13 -4.41 -1.43
CA ARG A 271 6.50 -4.86 -1.19
C ARG A 271 7.54 -3.87 -1.74
N CYS A 272 7.09 -2.93 -2.57
CA CYS A 272 7.95 -2.00 -3.30
C CYS A 272 7.74 -0.54 -2.93
N VAL A 273 6.61 -0.21 -2.31
CA VAL A 273 6.24 1.18 -2.02
C VAL A 273 5.70 1.35 -0.61
N MET A 274 5.88 2.52 -0.05
CA MET A 274 5.02 3.04 1.01
C MET A 274 4.23 4.24 0.49
N HIS A 275 3.11 4.54 1.14
CA HIS A 275 2.20 5.58 0.67
C HIS A 275 1.63 6.43 1.80
N PHE A 276 1.02 7.55 1.40
CA PHE A 276 0.51 8.58 2.29
C PHE A 276 -0.76 9.19 1.69
N GLY A 277 -1.84 9.24 2.46
CA GLY A 277 -3.06 9.96 2.09
C GLY A 277 -2.95 11.44 2.49
N VAL A 278 -3.13 12.33 1.53
CA VAL A 278 -3.06 13.78 1.76
C VAL A 278 -4.37 14.27 2.39
N ASN A 279 -4.27 14.92 3.55
CA ASN A 279 -5.41 15.43 4.31
C ASN A 279 -5.61 16.93 4.11
N ASP A 280 -5.78 17.34 2.85
CA ASP A 280 -5.98 18.72 2.44
C ASP A 280 -7.42 19.03 2.00
N TYR A 281 -8.37 18.19 2.39
CA TYR A 281 -9.79 18.32 2.10
C TYR A 281 -10.61 18.58 3.38
N SER A 282 -11.78 19.20 3.21
CA SER A 282 -12.63 19.67 4.28
C SER A 282 -13.73 18.66 4.67
N GLU A 283 -14.48 19.00 5.73
CA GLU A 283 -15.68 18.23 6.11
C GLU A 283 -16.85 18.35 5.14
N HIS A 284 -16.76 19.24 4.15
CA HIS A 284 -17.76 19.43 3.13
C HIS A 284 -17.44 18.64 1.86
N ASP A 285 -16.22 18.09 1.75
CA ASP A 285 -15.79 17.32 0.59
C ASP A 285 -16.21 15.85 0.72
N THR A 286 -16.76 15.30 -0.33
CA THR A 286 -17.05 13.87 -0.43
C THR A 286 -15.87 13.15 -1.07
N ARG A 287 -15.39 12.09 -0.41
CA ARG A 287 -14.39 11.16 -0.92
C ARG A 287 -14.80 9.74 -0.63
N ILE A 288 -15.09 8.98 -1.67
CA ILE A 288 -15.50 7.58 -1.57
C ILE A 288 -14.56 6.76 -2.43
N LEU A 289 -13.81 5.87 -1.79
CA LEU A 289 -12.98 4.89 -2.46
C LEU A 289 -13.40 3.48 -2.05
N HIS A 290 -13.34 2.56 -2.98
CA HIS A 290 -13.36 1.13 -2.71
C HIS A 290 -11.93 0.61 -2.64
N ARG A 291 -11.62 -0.19 -1.62
CA ARG A 291 -10.30 -0.79 -1.42
C ARG A 291 -10.40 -2.30 -1.47
N THR A 292 -9.42 -2.92 -2.09
CA THR A 292 -9.25 -4.38 -2.10
C THR A 292 -7.78 -4.70 -1.91
N THR A 293 -7.48 -5.73 -1.12
CA THR A 293 -6.11 -6.19 -0.85
C THR A 293 -5.96 -7.67 -1.18
N GLY A 294 -4.78 -8.07 -1.63
CA GLY A 294 -4.51 -9.45 -2.00
C GLY A 294 -3.11 -9.92 -1.59
N HIS A 295 -3.02 -11.23 -1.33
CA HIS A 295 -1.78 -11.94 -1.05
C HIS A 295 -1.28 -12.63 -2.32
N PRO A 296 0.04 -12.82 -2.49
CA PRO A 296 0.55 -13.55 -3.65
C PRO A 296 -0.02 -14.97 -3.67
N PHE A 297 -0.18 -15.53 -4.85
CA PHE A 297 -0.50 -16.95 -4.96
C PHE A 297 0.59 -17.78 -4.27
N PRO A 298 0.24 -18.85 -3.54
CA PRO A 298 1.23 -19.74 -2.97
C PRO A 298 2.16 -20.25 -4.08
N VAL A 299 3.46 -20.06 -3.90
CA VAL A 299 4.44 -20.65 -4.81
C VAL A 299 4.35 -22.17 -4.64
N THR A 300 3.86 -22.88 -5.64
CA THR A 300 3.91 -24.34 -5.65
C THR A 300 5.39 -24.74 -5.68
N PRO A 301 5.90 -25.49 -4.68
CA PRO A 301 7.27 -25.95 -4.73
C PRO A 301 7.48 -26.69 -6.05
N SER A 302 8.43 -26.25 -6.86
CA SER A 302 8.88 -27.00 -8.04
C SER A 302 9.32 -28.39 -7.54
N ARG A 303 8.63 -29.43 -8.02
CA ARG A 303 8.97 -30.85 -7.76
C ARG A 303 10.34 -31.19 -8.31
#